data_7b475482723cc050b801cb4359765b04
#
_entry.id   7b475482723cc050b801cb4359765b04
#
_cell.length_a   1.000
_cell.length_b   1.000
_cell.length_c   1.000
_cell.angle_alpha   90.00
_cell.angle_beta   90.00
_cell.angle_gamma   90.00
#
_symmetry.space_group_name_H-M   'P 1'
#
loop_
_entity.id
_entity.type
_entity.pdbx_description
1 polymer ?
#
loop_
_entity_poly.entity_id
_entity_poly.type
_entity_poly.pdbx_seq_one_letter_code
_entity_poly.pdbx_strand_id
1 'polypeptide(L)'
;RIAIANTSAALVNNMSFLQRSIVNFLVSIRNFINRVTPSLVGLDHISYRVDSIDSWFNFYHKAKDNGLDPAWSINHGWISGIYYRDPDGHLVEIFYEHFRSAEEFRSGSIAPDFSEEPIGTNMDIDILYDMYKSGIPFEELILKGNTVPEGKKPVFGFEAVMNMKKKFK
;
A
#
# COMPACT_ATOMS: atom_id res chain seq x y z
N ARG A 1 1.22 24.00 -15.24
CA ARG A 1 1.03 23.94 -13.77
C ARG A 1 -0.43 24.09 -13.32
N ILE A 2 -1.29 24.79 -14.05
CA ILE A 2 -2.71 25.03 -13.67
C ILE A 2 -3.61 23.83 -14.04
N ALA A 3 -3.33 23.09 -15.12
CA ALA A 3 -4.12 21.95 -15.57
C ALA A 3 -4.11 20.75 -14.60
N ILE A 4 -2.97 20.51 -13.90
CA ILE A 4 -2.82 19.39 -12.96
C ILE A 4 -3.66 19.62 -11.67
N ALA A 5 -3.76 20.86 -11.20
CA ALA A 5 -4.53 21.19 -10.01
C ALA A 5 -6.04 20.98 -10.21
N ASN A 6 -6.57 21.30 -11.41
CA ASN A 6 -7.98 21.13 -11.72
C ASN A 6 -8.36 19.64 -11.93
N THR A 7 -7.45 18.82 -12.46
CA THR A 7 -7.65 17.37 -12.61
C THR A 7 -7.69 16.67 -11.25
N SER A 8 -6.85 17.09 -10.30
CA SER A 8 -6.85 16.55 -8.96
C SER A 8 -8.14 16.85 -8.18
N ALA A 9 -8.69 18.07 -8.32
CA ALA A 9 -9.93 18.44 -7.65
C ALA A 9 -11.16 17.68 -8.23
N ALA A 10 -11.19 17.46 -9.53
CA ALA A 10 -12.25 16.70 -10.19
C ALA A 10 -12.19 15.20 -9.82
N LEU A 11 -11.01 14.62 -9.72
CA LEU A 11 -10.81 13.24 -9.25
C LEU A 11 -11.30 13.06 -7.81
N VAL A 12 -10.95 13.98 -6.91
CA VAL A 12 -11.35 13.92 -5.50
C VAL A 12 -12.87 14.03 -5.33
N ASN A 13 -13.56 14.79 -6.18
CA ASN A 13 -15.02 14.94 -6.10
C ASN A 13 -15.80 13.68 -6.52
N ASN A 14 -15.21 12.82 -7.37
CA ASN A 14 -15.81 11.56 -7.80
C ASN A 14 -15.38 10.34 -6.94
N MET A 15 -14.52 10.56 -5.96
CA MET A 15 -14.06 9.51 -5.06
C MET A 15 -15.11 9.19 -3.98
N SER A 16 -15.30 7.91 -3.66
CA SER A 16 -16.09 7.50 -2.51
C SER A 16 -15.52 8.11 -1.22
N PHE A 17 -16.33 8.19 -0.17
CA PHE A 17 -15.88 8.68 1.16
C PHE A 17 -14.60 7.97 1.62
N LEU A 18 -14.51 6.68 1.33
CA LEU A 18 -13.40 5.82 1.67
C LEU A 18 -12.12 6.21 0.93
N GLN A 19 -12.22 6.39 -0.39
CA GLN A 19 -11.09 6.83 -1.22
C GLN A 19 -10.57 8.20 -0.77
N ARG A 20 -11.45 9.11 -0.34
CA ARG A 20 -11.05 10.42 0.24
C ARG A 20 -10.29 10.26 1.56
N SER A 21 -10.70 9.32 2.41
CA SER A 21 -10.02 9.06 3.68
C SER A 21 -8.61 8.51 3.47
N ILE A 22 -8.43 7.63 2.48
CA ILE A 22 -7.12 7.11 2.07
C ILE A 22 -6.23 8.22 1.55
N VAL A 23 -6.74 9.04 0.64
CA VAL A 23 -5.99 10.19 0.10
C VAL A 23 -5.60 11.17 1.21
N ASN A 24 -6.52 11.49 2.12
CA ASN A 24 -6.24 12.40 3.24
C ASN A 24 -5.18 11.83 4.20
N PHE A 25 -5.19 10.52 4.43
CA PHE A 25 -4.17 9.84 5.23
C PHE A 25 -2.79 9.89 4.56
N LEU A 26 -2.72 9.55 3.27
CA LEU A 26 -1.47 9.63 2.49
C LEU A 26 -0.94 11.06 2.42
N VAL A 27 -1.83 12.04 2.29
CA VAL A 27 -1.48 13.48 2.38
C VAL A 27 -0.97 13.85 3.77
N SER A 28 -1.52 13.28 4.84
CA SER A 28 -1.09 13.53 6.21
C SER A 28 0.30 12.95 6.50
N ILE A 29 0.57 11.72 6.06
CA ILE A 29 1.92 11.12 6.11
C ILE A 29 2.90 11.95 5.29
N ARG A 30 2.53 12.36 4.07
CA ARG A 30 3.35 13.23 3.24
C ARG A 30 3.68 14.54 3.95
N ASN A 31 2.71 15.20 4.57
CA ASN A 31 2.91 16.45 5.29
C ASN A 31 3.82 16.26 6.51
N PHE A 32 3.73 15.11 7.19
CA PHE A 32 4.65 14.78 8.28
C PHE A 32 6.08 14.56 7.75
N ILE A 33 6.23 13.78 6.68
CA ILE A 33 7.54 13.53 6.05
C ILE A 33 8.13 14.83 5.50
N ASN A 34 7.35 15.71 4.89
CA ASN A 34 7.80 17.00 4.38
C ASN A 34 8.22 17.98 5.51
N ARG A 35 7.65 17.86 6.72
CA ARG A 35 8.12 18.64 7.89
C ARG A 35 9.48 18.16 8.38
N VAL A 36 9.78 16.87 8.23
CA VAL A 36 11.06 16.28 8.65
C VAL A 36 12.13 16.39 7.55
N THR A 37 11.72 16.50 6.28
CA THR A 37 12.60 16.60 5.11
C THR A 37 12.07 17.64 4.12
N PRO A 38 12.35 18.94 4.31
CA PRO A 38 11.81 20.02 3.47
C PRO A 38 12.11 19.96 1.97
N SER A 39 13.04 19.11 1.55
CA SER A 39 13.44 18.94 0.15
C SER A 39 12.56 17.96 -0.66
N LEU A 40 11.60 17.27 -0.02
CA LEU A 40 10.71 16.31 -0.67
C LEU A 40 9.36 16.97 -1.04
N VAL A 41 9.40 17.98 -1.90
CA VAL A 41 8.19 18.57 -2.49
C VAL A 41 7.90 17.87 -3.81
N GLY A 42 6.78 17.14 -3.91
CA GLY A 42 6.41 16.46 -5.14
C GLY A 42 5.24 15.49 -4.97
N LEU A 43 4.94 14.74 -6.03
CA LEU A 43 4.07 13.59 -6.00
C LEU A 43 4.82 12.45 -5.30
N ASP A 44 4.21 11.85 -4.26
CA ASP A 44 4.82 10.70 -3.59
C ASP A 44 4.60 9.44 -4.41
N HIS A 45 3.35 9.11 -4.67
CA HIS A 45 2.96 7.99 -5.54
C HIS A 45 1.54 8.16 -6.08
N ILE A 46 1.17 7.33 -7.07
CA ILE A 46 -0.19 7.19 -7.59
C ILE A 46 -0.67 5.79 -7.20
N SER A 47 -1.87 5.70 -6.61
CA SER A 47 -2.44 4.44 -6.16
C SER A 47 -3.63 4.02 -7.01
N TYR A 48 -3.64 2.77 -7.47
CA TYR A 48 -4.74 2.13 -8.19
C TYR A 48 -5.30 0.98 -7.37
N ARG A 49 -6.60 1.06 -7.09
CA ARG A 49 -7.34 -0.01 -6.43
C ARG A 49 -7.72 -1.09 -7.42
N VAL A 50 -7.57 -2.34 -7.00
CA VAL A 50 -8.19 -3.50 -7.66
C VAL A 50 -9.35 -4.04 -6.81
N ASP A 51 -10.28 -4.75 -7.45
CA ASP A 51 -11.54 -5.12 -6.81
C ASP A 51 -11.46 -6.41 -5.97
N SER A 52 -10.40 -7.19 -6.12
CA SER A 52 -10.24 -8.46 -5.42
C SER A 52 -8.77 -8.85 -5.24
N ILE A 53 -8.52 -9.74 -4.27
CA ILE A 53 -7.21 -10.36 -4.06
C ILE A 53 -6.76 -11.17 -5.30
N ASP A 54 -7.71 -11.82 -6.01
CA ASP A 54 -7.40 -12.52 -7.28
C ASP A 54 -6.88 -11.57 -8.34
N SER A 55 -7.55 -10.43 -8.54
CA SER A 55 -7.12 -9.39 -9.49
C SER A 55 -5.76 -8.84 -9.12
N TRP A 56 -5.48 -8.71 -7.82
CA TRP A 56 -4.22 -8.22 -7.29
C TRP A 56 -3.07 -9.19 -7.56
N PHE A 57 -3.24 -10.47 -7.27
CA PHE A 57 -2.25 -11.51 -7.61
C PHE A 57 -2.06 -11.68 -9.12
N ASN A 58 -3.15 -11.62 -9.91
CA ASN A 58 -3.05 -11.67 -11.37
C ASN A 58 -2.23 -10.50 -11.92
N PHE A 59 -2.39 -9.30 -11.37
CA PHE A 59 -1.54 -8.16 -11.72
C PHE A 59 -0.08 -8.42 -11.37
N TYR A 60 0.19 -8.88 -10.14
CA TYR A 60 1.54 -9.18 -9.67
C TYR A 60 2.26 -10.17 -10.60
N HIS A 61 1.62 -11.30 -10.92
CA HIS A 61 2.21 -12.31 -11.79
C HIS A 61 2.44 -11.79 -13.21
N LYS A 62 1.49 -11.07 -13.79
CA LYS A 62 1.69 -10.44 -15.10
C LYS A 62 2.84 -9.44 -15.11
N ALA A 63 2.99 -8.65 -14.08
CA ALA A 63 4.11 -7.72 -13.93
C ALA A 63 5.45 -8.49 -13.87
N LYS A 64 5.53 -9.51 -13.02
CA LYS A 64 6.71 -10.38 -12.87
C LYS A 64 7.09 -11.08 -14.16
N ASP A 65 6.11 -11.64 -14.89
CA ASP A 65 6.31 -12.31 -16.18
C ASP A 65 6.84 -11.35 -17.27
N ASN A 66 6.58 -10.06 -17.12
CA ASN A 66 7.11 -9.01 -17.99
C ASN A 66 8.38 -8.33 -17.45
N GLY A 67 9.01 -8.92 -16.44
CA GLY A 67 10.28 -8.43 -15.89
C GLY A 67 10.14 -7.19 -14.99
N LEU A 68 8.94 -6.92 -14.48
CA LEU A 68 8.69 -5.83 -13.54
C LEU A 68 8.65 -6.37 -12.12
N ASP A 69 9.74 -6.17 -11.38
CA ASP A 69 9.82 -6.53 -9.97
C ASP A 69 9.26 -5.41 -9.08
N PRO A 70 8.55 -5.75 -7.99
CA PRO A 70 8.11 -4.77 -7.02
C PRO A 70 9.27 -3.98 -6.40
N ALA A 71 9.13 -2.68 -6.37
CA ALA A 71 10.01 -1.81 -5.60
C ALA A 71 9.80 -2.01 -4.09
N TRP A 72 8.55 -2.24 -3.70
CA TRP A 72 8.15 -2.44 -2.32
C TRP A 72 6.79 -3.13 -2.24
N SER A 73 6.58 -3.90 -1.16
CA SER A 73 5.30 -4.53 -0.86
C SER A 73 5.03 -4.38 0.63
N ILE A 74 3.82 -3.99 0.99
CA ILE A 74 3.46 -3.65 2.36
C ILE A 74 2.00 -3.98 2.68
N ASN A 75 1.78 -4.47 3.89
CA ASN A 75 0.47 -4.59 4.51
C ASN A 75 0.27 -3.45 5.50
N HIS A 76 -0.62 -2.51 5.18
CA HIS A 76 -0.99 -1.39 6.03
C HIS A 76 -2.02 -1.76 7.11
N GLY A 77 -2.48 -3.02 7.13
CA GLY A 77 -3.52 -3.52 8.03
C GLY A 77 -4.91 -3.48 7.41
N TRP A 78 -5.29 -2.43 6.71
CA TRP A 78 -6.58 -2.23 6.05
C TRP A 78 -6.54 -2.27 4.52
N ILE A 79 -5.35 -2.18 3.96
CA ILE A 79 -5.03 -2.43 2.56
C ILE A 79 -3.69 -3.17 2.48
N SER A 80 -3.49 -3.91 1.40
CA SER A 80 -2.19 -4.40 0.97
C SER A 80 -1.81 -3.79 -0.37
N GLY A 81 -0.60 -3.24 -0.46
CA GLY A 81 -0.09 -2.54 -1.63
C GLY A 81 1.21 -3.14 -2.17
N ILE A 82 1.33 -3.14 -3.50
CA ILE A 82 2.57 -3.42 -4.22
C ILE A 82 2.96 -2.16 -4.97
N TYR A 83 4.18 -1.69 -4.76
CA TYR A 83 4.71 -0.50 -5.38
C TYR A 83 5.68 -0.86 -6.51
N TYR A 84 5.50 -0.23 -7.65
CA TYR A 84 6.37 -0.32 -8.82
C TYR A 84 6.97 1.05 -9.11
N ARG A 85 8.08 1.08 -9.88
CA ARG A 85 8.59 2.34 -10.41
C ARG A 85 8.19 2.49 -11.87
N ASP A 86 7.70 3.66 -12.22
CA ASP A 86 7.55 4.05 -13.61
C ASP A 86 8.93 4.40 -14.24
N PRO A 87 9.01 4.60 -15.58
CA PRO A 87 10.26 4.95 -16.24
C PRO A 87 10.90 6.27 -15.74
N ASP A 88 10.11 7.17 -15.17
CA ASP A 88 10.57 8.44 -14.61
C ASP A 88 10.97 8.33 -13.13
N GLY A 89 10.80 7.13 -12.54
CA GLY A 89 11.15 6.82 -11.16
C GLY A 89 10.08 7.11 -10.12
N HIS A 90 8.86 7.54 -10.54
CA HIS A 90 7.75 7.71 -9.62
C HIS A 90 7.21 6.36 -9.13
N LEU A 91 6.66 6.35 -7.93
CA LEU A 91 6.01 5.16 -7.40
C LEU A 91 4.56 5.06 -7.89
N VAL A 92 4.21 3.85 -8.32
CA VAL A 92 2.85 3.46 -8.68
C VAL A 92 2.47 2.31 -7.76
N GLU A 93 1.41 2.50 -6.97
CA GLU A 93 0.88 1.48 -6.07
C GLU A 93 -0.31 0.78 -6.69
N ILE A 94 -0.33 -0.53 -6.61
CA ILE A 94 -1.49 -1.38 -6.92
C ILE A 94 -1.93 -2.02 -5.61
N PHE A 95 -3.14 -1.72 -5.15
CA PHE A 95 -3.61 -2.18 -3.85
C PHE A 95 -5.00 -2.78 -3.89
N TYR A 96 -5.32 -3.61 -2.90
CA TYR A 96 -6.67 -4.07 -2.60
C TYR A 96 -7.04 -3.77 -1.14
N GLU A 97 -8.34 -3.58 -0.90
CA GLU A 97 -8.90 -3.26 0.41
C GLU A 97 -9.23 -4.55 1.17
N HIS A 98 -8.92 -4.60 2.47
CA HIS A 98 -9.22 -5.74 3.34
C HIS A 98 -10.66 -5.72 3.89
N PHE A 99 -11.37 -4.61 3.75
CA PHE A 99 -12.73 -4.43 4.23
C PHE A 99 -13.73 -4.51 3.06
N ARG A 100 -14.95 -4.96 3.39
CA ARG A 100 -16.03 -5.15 2.42
C ARG A 100 -17.03 -3.99 2.41
N SER A 101 -17.01 -3.15 3.45
CA SER A 101 -17.94 -2.03 3.58
C SER A 101 -17.29 -0.85 4.32
N ALA A 102 -17.87 0.34 4.12
CA ALA A 102 -17.47 1.54 4.86
C ALA A 102 -17.73 1.43 6.37
N GLU A 103 -18.66 0.59 6.78
CA GLU A 103 -18.97 0.35 8.20
C GLU A 103 -17.88 -0.53 8.83
N GLU A 104 -17.49 -1.60 8.17
CA GLU A 104 -16.39 -2.45 8.59
C GLU A 104 -15.08 -1.65 8.74
N PHE A 105 -14.77 -0.78 7.78
CA PHE A 105 -13.63 0.13 7.90
C PHE A 105 -13.72 1.05 9.11
N ARG A 106 -14.88 1.70 9.33
CA ARG A 106 -15.07 2.63 10.45
C ARG A 106 -15.04 1.97 11.82
N SER A 107 -15.38 0.68 11.89
CA SER A 107 -15.34 -0.08 13.15
C SER A 107 -13.92 -0.24 13.70
N GLY A 108 -12.89 -0.08 12.84
CA GLY A 108 -11.50 -0.32 13.20
C GLY A 108 -11.14 -1.78 13.47
N SER A 109 -12.08 -2.71 13.23
CA SER A 109 -11.91 -4.14 13.55
C SER A 109 -10.81 -4.81 12.69
N ILE A 110 -10.58 -4.31 11.48
CA ILE A 110 -9.61 -4.88 10.53
C ILE A 110 -8.18 -4.45 10.83
N ALA A 111 -8.00 -3.24 11.37
CA ALA A 111 -6.68 -2.71 11.70
C ALA A 111 -6.74 -2.00 13.06
N PRO A 112 -6.91 -2.74 14.16
CA PRO A 112 -7.10 -2.16 15.49
C PRO A 112 -5.87 -1.41 15.99
N ASP A 113 -4.69 -1.74 15.49
CA ASP A 113 -3.40 -1.12 15.81
C ASP A 113 -3.03 0.06 14.87
N PHE A 114 -3.95 0.48 13.97
CA PHE A 114 -3.67 1.50 12.97
C PHE A 114 -3.22 2.85 13.56
N SER A 115 -3.74 3.24 14.71
CA SER A 115 -3.35 4.49 15.38
C SER A 115 -1.91 4.45 15.91
N GLU A 116 -1.41 3.26 16.22
CA GLU A 116 -0.07 3.03 16.79
C GLU A 116 0.94 2.74 15.68
N GLU A 117 0.53 1.99 14.66
CA GLU A 117 1.36 1.59 13.53
C GLU A 117 0.64 1.85 12.19
N PRO A 118 0.59 3.12 11.76
CA PRO A 118 -0.17 3.51 10.56
C PRO A 118 0.55 3.18 9.24
N ILE A 119 1.85 2.87 9.27
CA ILE A 119 2.60 2.58 8.04
C ILE A 119 2.43 1.14 7.63
N GLY A 120 2.46 0.21 8.59
CA GLY A 120 2.29 -1.21 8.31
C GLY A 120 3.59 -2.01 8.30
N THR A 121 3.53 -3.21 7.72
CA THR A 121 4.59 -4.22 7.77
C THR A 121 5.00 -4.64 6.37
N ASN A 122 6.30 -4.75 6.12
CA ASN A 122 6.81 -5.33 4.88
C ASN A 122 6.21 -6.72 4.65
N MET A 123 5.88 -6.99 3.42
CA MET A 123 5.18 -8.20 3.00
C MET A 123 5.97 -8.91 1.90
N ASP A 124 6.02 -10.24 1.97
CA ASP A 124 6.48 -11.09 0.89
C ASP A 124 5.27 -11.58 0.09
N ILE A 125 5.17 -11.16 -1.17
CA ILE A 125 4.02 -11.46 -2.02
C ILE A 125 4.00 -12.93 -2.44
N ASP A 126 5.15 -13.55 -2.68
CA ASP A 126 5.22 -14.95 -3.08
C ASP A 126 4.75 -15.84 -1.91
N ILE A 127 5.19 -15.57 -0.68
CA ILE A 127 4.69 -16.26 0.52
C ILE A 127 3.18 -16.05 0.68
N LEU A 128 2.70 -14.81 0.54
CA LEU A 128 1.27 -14.53 0.65
C LEU A 128 0.45 -15.26 -0.42
N TYR A 129 0.97 -15.35 -1.63
CA TYR A 129 0.33 -16.09 -2.71
C TYR A 129 0.25 -17.59 -2.41
N ASP A 130 1.32 -18.19 -1.89
CA ASP A 130 1.35 -19.59 -1.49
C ASP A 130 0.34 -19.87 -0.37
N MET A 131 0.23 -18.99 0.63
CA MET A 131 -0.79 -19.06 1.67
C MET A 131 -2.21 -19.00 1.08
N TYR A 132 -2.44 -18.06 0.17
CA TYR A 132 -3.72 -17.92 -0.53
C TYR A 132 -4.07 -19.19 -1.32
N LYS A 133 -3.14 -19.75 -2.10
CA LYS A 133 -3.33 -20.97 -2.88
C LYS A 133 -3.55 -22.21 -2.01
N SER A 134 -3.01 -22.21 -0.81
CA SER A 134 -3.20 -23.27 0.19
C SER A 134 -4.56 -23.19 0.89
N GLY A 135 -5.38 -22.17 0.59
CA GLY A 135 -6.72 -22.01 1.15
C GLY A 135 -6.72 -21.46 2.56
N ILE A 136 -5.67 -20.74 2.97
CA ILE A 136 -5.65 -20.01 4.25
C ILE A 136 -6.80 -18.99 4.26
N PRO A 137 -7.59 -18.90 5.37
CA PRO A 137 -8.69 -17.96 5.48
C PRO A 137 -8.26 -16.51 5.24
N PHE A 138 -9.15 -15.72 4.63
CA PHE A 138 -8.87 -14.32 4.30
C PHE A 138 -8.45 -13.50 5.51
N GLU A 139 -9.07 -13.72 6.65
CA GLU A 139 -8.78 -13.05 7.91
C GLU A 139 -7.35 -13.30 8.42
N GLU A 140 -6.75 -14.43 8.06
CA GLU A 140 -5.35 -14.75 8.36
C GLU A 140 -4.40 -14.15 7.30
N LEU A 141 -4.82 -14.12 6.03
CA LEU A 141 -4.02 -13.54 4.94
C LEU A 141 -3.75 -12.06 5.15
N ILE A 142 -4.68 -11.33 5.77
CA ILE A 142 -4.56 -9.88 5.98
C ILE A 142 -3.82 -9.47 7.26
N LEU A 143 -3.38 -10.44 8.08
CA LEU A 143 -2.64 -10.13 9.31
C LEU A 143 -1.27 -9.54 8.99
N LYS A 144 -0.91 -8.45 9.68
CA LYS A 144 0.42 -7.84 9.57
C LYS A 144 1.51 -8.81 10.04
N GLY A 145 2.56 -8.97 9.24
CA GLY A 145 3.71 -9.78 9.58
C GLY A 145 3.57 -11.28 9.32
N ASN A 146 2.44 -11.76 8.81
CA ASN A 146 2.21 -13.20 8.53
C ASN A 146 3.07 -13.76 7.39
N THR A 147 3.63 -12.91 6.54
CA THR A 147 4.49 -13.30 5.41
C THR A 147 5.98 -13.12 5.70
N VAL A 148 6.34 -13.02 6.96
CA VAL A 148 7.76 -12.91 7.35
C VAL A 148 8.42 -14.29 7.24
N PRO A 149 9.51 -14.42 6.46
CA PRO A 149 10.24 -15.68 6.36
C PRO A 149 10.67 -16.21 7.73
N GLU A 150 10.70 -17.53 7.87
CA GLU A 150 11.13 -18.19 9.11
C GLU A 150 12.50 -17.67 9.58
N GLY A 151 12.63 -17.38 10.86
CA GLY A 151 13.85 -16.85 11.48
C GLY A 151 14.10 -15.35 11.24
N LYS A 152 13.24 -14.65 10.53
CA LYS A 152 13.28 -13.19 10.36
C LYS A 152 12.26 -12.51 11.26
N LYS A 153 12.49 -11.21 11.53
CA LYS A 153 11.51 -10.37 12.24
C LYS A 153 10.73 -9.52 11.25
N PRO A 154 9.46 -9.24 11.53
CA PRO A 154 8.71 -8.26 10.75
C PRO A 154 9.40 -6.89 10.80
N VAL A 155 9.36 -6.18 9.68
CA VAL A 155 9.87 -4.80 9.59
C VAL A 155 8.65 -3.88 9.53
N PHE A 156 8.52 -3.03 10.52
CA PHE A 156 7.36 -2.17 10.72
C PHE A 156 7.68 -0.70 10.41
N GLY A 157 6.64 0.05 10.15
CA GLY A 157 6.60 1.49 10.21
C GLY A 157 7.70 2.19 9.42
N PHE A 158 8.32 3.15 10.05
CA PHE A 158 9.34 3.99 9.43
C PHE A 158 10.57 3.19 8.95
N GLU A 159 10.92 2.11 9.63
CA GLU A 159 12.02 1.23 9.20
C GLU A 159 11.69 0.57 7.84
N ALA A 160 10.45 0.16 7.61
CA ALA A 160 9.99 -0.38 6.33
C ALA A 160 10.20 0.62 5.19
N VAL A 161 9.82 1.89 5.41
CA VAL A 161 10.02 2.99 4.46
C VAL A 161 11.51 3.26 4.20
N MET A 162 12.34 3.26 5.25
CA MET A 162 13.77 3.51 5.10
C MET A 162 14.49 2.39 4.36
N ASN A 163 14.06 1.15 4.56
CA ASN A 163 14.61 0.00 3.85
C ASN A 163 14.24 0.02 2.36
N MET A 164 13.02 0.44 2.04
CA MET A 164 12.61 0.70 0.67
C MET A 164 13.52 1.73 0.01
N LYS A 165 13.73 2.88 0.65
CA LYS A 165 14.57 3.96 0.11
C LYS A 165 16.04 3.58 -0.08
N LYS A 166 16.60 2.68 0.73
CA LYS A 166 17.99 2.21 0.58
C LYS A 166 18.22 1.35 -0.66
N LYS A 167 17.19 0.65 -1.14
CA LYS A 167 17.31 -0.18 -2.36
C LYS A 167 17.51 0.64 -3.64
N PHE A 168 17.32 1.95 -3.58
CA PHE A 168 17.27 2.85 -4.75
C PHE A 168 18.34 3.95 -4.73
N LYS A 169 19.36 3.79 -3.90
CA LYS A 169 20.62 4.56 -3.99
C LYS A 169 21.65 3.80 -4.78
#